data_58cf74329aeb7ebcd20382a79e81c7bf
#
_entry.id   58cf74329aeb7ebcd20382a79e81c7bf
#
_cell.length_a   1.000
_cell.length_b   1.000
_cell.length_c   1.000
_cell.angle_alpha   90.00
_cell.angle_beta   90.00
_cell.angle_gamma   90.00
#
_symmetry.space_group_name_H-M   'P 1'
#
loop_
_entity.id
_entity.type
_entity.pdbx_description
1 polymer ?
#
loop_
_entity_poly.entity_id
_entity_poly.type
_entity_poly.pdbx_seq_one_letter_code
_entity_poly.pdbx_strand_id
1 'polypeptide(L)'
;MNDENLNQIAAYFENVPLWPFIFFGFLGLVALAIDLLNRKRRALAIEDFRSTIETELALMYPKHKGWPRNINSYLCSRLPEMQQNFEILRVFIPQDRLLSYNTDWNNFCDFCRNITDEKCAAAEQPASGIDDGANATSQEPDPKVVLHGLIEKLLKHTEI
;
A
#
# COMPACT_ATOMS: atom_id res chain seq x y z
N MET A 1 11.68 38.89 -44.71
CA MET A 1 12.57 37.91 -44.07
C MET A 1 13.58 37.56 -45.13
N ASN A 2 14.85 37.93 -44.94
CA ASN A 2 15.85 37.89 -46.00
C ASN A 2 16.27 36.45 -46.31
N ASP A 3 16.25 36.07 -47.57
CA ASP A 3 16.64 34.75 -48.09
C ASP A 3 18.10 34.40 -47.70
N GLU A 4 18.94 35.38 -47.49
CA GLU A 4 20.31 35.21 -46.98
C GLU A 4 20.40 34.59 -45.57
N ASN A 5 19.48 34.95 -44.66
CA ASN A 5 19.42 34.37 -43.32
C ASN A 5 18.98 32.91 -43.32
N LEU A 6 18.08 32.55 -44.26
CA LEU A 6 17.64 31.15 -44.43
C LEU A 6 18.78 30.28 -44.96
N ASN A 7 19.55 30.80 -45.94
CA ASN A 7 20.69 30.07 -46.49
C ASN A 7 21.84 29.90 -45.48
N GLN A 8 22.09 30.92 -44.61
CA GLN A 8 23.06 30.79 -43.52
C GLN A 8 22.65 29.74 -42.48
N ILE A 9 21.35 29.70 -42.12
CA ILE A 9 20.79 28.71 -41.20
C ILE A 9 20.89 27.32 -41.83
N ALA A 10 20.55 27.14 -43.11
CA ALA A 10 20.68 25.89 -43.82
C ALA A 10 22.11 25.36 -43.86
N ALA A 11 23.09 26.23 -44.20
CA ALA A 11 24.52 25.89 -44.21
C ALA A 11 25.04 25.51 -42.83
N TYR A 12 24.48 26.10 -41.74
CA TYR A 12 24.84 25.73 -40.37
C TYR A 12 24.38 24.34 -40.02
N PHE A 13 23.18 23.93 -40.45
CA PHE A 13 22.63 22.59 -40.24
C PHE A 13 23.30 21.51 -41.09
N GLU A 14 23.83 21.87 -42.26
CA GLU A 14 24.52 20.94 -43.15
C GLU A 14 25.84 20.41 -42.54
N ASN A 15 26.48 21.20 -41.68
CA ASN A 15 27.73 20.84 -41.00
C ASN A 15 27.55 20.29 -39.58
N VAL A 16 26.33 20.27 -39.03
CA VAL A 16 26.06 19.71 -37.69
C VAL A 16 25.73 18.23 -37.80
N PRO A 17 26.51 17.33 -37.17
CA PRO A 17 26.21 15.90 -37.24
C PRO A 17 24.85 15.64 -36.56
N LEU A 18 23.89 15.09 -37.31
CA LEU A 18 22.50 14.81 -36.82
C LEU A 18 22.43 13.61 -35.88
N TRP A 19 23.45 12.75 -35.89
CA TRP A 19 23.46 11.55 -35.08
C TRP A 19 23.32 11.77 -33.55
N PRO A 20 23.88 12.84 -32.92
CA PRO A 20 23.65 13.08 -31.51
C PRO A 20 22.20 13.36 -31.19
N PHE A 21 21.49 14.10 -32.04
CA PHE A 21 20.06 14.43 -31.84
C PHE A 21 19.21 13.17 -31.94
N ILE A 22 19.51 12.28 -32.88
CA ILE A 22 18.84 10.98 -33.02
C ILE A 22 19.10 10.12 -31.77
N PHE A 23 20.34 10.08 -31.30
CA PHE A 23 20.72 9.33 -30.10
C PHE A 23 20.02 9.85 -28.85
N PHE A 24 20.03 11.16 -28.60
CA PHE A 24 19.32 11.76 -27.45
C PHE A 24 17.81 11.61 -27.56
N GLY A 25 17.26 11.73 -28.76
CA GLY A 25 15.83 11.46 -29.03
C GLY A 25 15.45 10.03 -28.68
N PHE A 26 16.27 9.06 -29.07
CA PHE A 26 16.07 7.64 -28.72
C PHE A 26 16.16 7.40 -27.21
N LEU A 27 17.17 7.97 -26.52
CA LEU A 27 17.29 7.88 -25.06
C LEU A 27 16.08 8.46 -24.35
N GLY A 28 15.55 9.59 -24.83
CA GLY A 28 14.33 10.20 -24.32
C GLY A 28 13.12 9.27 -24.45
N LEU A 29 12.95 8.60 -25.59
CA LEU A 29 11.87 7.65 -25.83
C LEU A 29 12.00 6.42 -24.90
N VAL A 30 13.21 5.89 -24.73
CA VAL A 30 13.46 4.77 -23.80
C VAL A 30 13.15 5.18 -22.36
N ALA A 31 13.59 6.35 -21.91
CA ALA A 31 13.28 6.85 -20.57
C ALA A 31 11.77 7.01 -20.35
N LEU A 32 11.04 7.54 -21.33
CA LEU A 32 9.58 7.66 -21.28
C LEU A 32 8.90 6.30 -21.21
N ALA A 33 9.35 5.33 -21.99
CA ALA A 33 8.81 3.96 -21.97
C ALA A 33 9.01 3.30 -20.60
N ILE A 34 10.19 3.46 -19.99
CA ILE A 34 10.48 2.94 -18.65
C ILE A 34 9.57 3.59 -17.60
N ASP A 35 9.39 4.92 -17.66
CA ASP A 35 8.51 5.63 -16.72
C ASP A 35 7.06 5.14 -16.82
N LEU A 36 6.53 4.99 -18.03
CA LEU A 36 5.19 4.46 -18.27
C LEU A 36 5.01 3.02 -17.75
N LEU A 37 6.02 2.17 -17.94
CA LEU A 37 6.00 0.80 -17.42
C LEU A 37 6.03 0.78 -15.89
N ASN A 38 6.85 1.62 -15.28
CA ASN A 38 6.93 1.73 -13.82
C ASN A 38 5.62 2.22 -13.20
N ARG A 39 4.96 3.20 -13.82
CA ARG A 39 3.64 3.67 -13.39
C ARG A 39 2.59 2.57 -13.44
N LYS A 40 2.56 1.78 -14.52
CA LYS A 40 1.63 0.64 -14.63
C LYS A 40 1.91 -0.43 -13.58
N ARG A 41 3.17 -0.80 -13.40
CA ARG A 41 3.57 -1.80 -12.37
C ARG A 41 3.19 -1.36 -10.96
N ARG A 42 3.39 -0.07 -10.66
CA ARG A 42 2.98 0.51 -9.39
C ARG A 42 1.46 0.46 -9.19
N ALA A 43 0.68 0.84 -10.21
CA ALA A 43 -0.78 0.79 -10.12
C ALA A 43 -1.29 -0.64 -9.88
N LEU A 44 -0.73 -1.62 -10.58
CA LEU A 44 -1.04 -3.04 -10.36
C LEU A 44 -0.67 -3.50 -8.94
N ALA A 45 0.53 -3.15 -8.45
CA ALA A 45 0.94 -3.52 -7.10
C ALA A 45 0.02 -2.93 -6.02
N ILE A 46 -0.49 -1.72 -6.21
CA ILE A 46 -1.47 -1.09 -5.31
C ILE A 46 -2.79 -1.85 -5.35
N GLU A 47 -3.29 -2.16 -6.54
CA GLU A 47 -4.56 -2.88 -6.73
C GLU A 47 -4.48 -4.29 -6.15
N ASP A 48 -3.41 -5.03 -6.44
CA ASP A 48 -3.17 -6.37 -5.91
C ASP A 48 -3.11 -6.38 -4.39
N PHE A 49 -2.40 -5.42 -3.78
CA PHE A 49 -2.32 -5.31 -2.32
C PHE A 49 -3.69 -5.02 -1.69
N ARG A 50 -4.46 -4.07 -2.24
CA ARG A 50 -5.82 -3.76 -1.77
C ARG A 50 -6.75 -4.96 -1.91
N SER A 51 -6.78 -5.55 -3.10
CA SER A 51 -7.61 -6.71 -3.40
C SER A 51 -7.28 -7.90 -2.49
N THR A 52 -6.01 -8.14 -2.20
CA THR A 52 -5.60 -9.20 -1.28
C THR A 52 -6.11 -8.93 0.13
N ILE A 53 -5.93 -7.72 0.68
CA ILE A 53 -6.47 -7.39 2.00
C ILE A 53 -7.99 -7.56 2.04
N GLU A 54 -8.72 -7.07 1.05
CA GLU A 54 -10.18 -7.18 1.00
C GLU A 54 -10.66 -8.64 0.87
N THR A 55 -9.93 -9.45 0.10
CA THR A 55 -10.29 -10.86 -0.12
C THR A 55 -9.95 -11.71 1.10
N GLU A 56 -8.73 -11.58 1.63
CA GLU A 56 -8.26 -12.39 2.75
C GLU A 56 -8.98 -12.04 4.06
N LEU A 57 -9.38 -10.79 4.22
CA LEU A 57 -10.08 -10.30 5.41
C LEU A 57 -11.57 -10.04 5.18
N ALA A 58 -12.19 -10.62 4.15
CA ALA A 58 -13.58 -10.35 3.73
C ALA A 58 -14.65 -10.59 4.82
N LEU A 59 -14.34 -11.36 5.86
CA LEU A 59 -15.22 -11.55 7.03
C LEU A 59 -15.16 -10.38 8.02
N MET A 60 -14.03 -9.65 8.03
CA MET A 60 -13.72 -8.65 9.04
C MET A 60 -13.58 -7.24 8.46
N TYR A 61 -13.32 -7.12 7.16
CA TYR A 61 -13.09 -5.84 6.49
C TYR A 61 -13.71 -5.86 5.07
N PRO A 62 -14.28 -4.77 4.52
CA PRO A 62 -14.52 -3.47 5.19
C PRO A 62 -15.67 -3.48 6.19
N LYS A 63 -16.58 -4.43 6.06
CA LYS A 63 -17.70 -4.62 6.99
C LYS A 63 -17.46 -5.86 7.83
N HIS A 64 -17.37 -5.65 9.14
CA HIS A 64 -17.24 -6.76 10.07
C HIS A 64 -18.54 -7.61 10.07
N LYS A 65 -18.43 -8.85 9.61
CA LYS A 65 -19.54 -9.83 9.57
C LYS A 65 -19.51 -10.79 10.75
N GLY A 66 -18.38 -10.90 11.42
CA GLY A 66 -18.12 -11.77 12.56
C GLY A 66 -16.67 -12.21 12.62
N TRP A 67 -16.28 -12.73 13.78
CA TRP A 67 -14.98 -13.33 13.96
C TRP A 67 -15.00 -14.79 13.48
N PRO A 68 -13.99 -15.22 12.70
CA PRO A 68 -13.85 -16.63 12.36
C PRO A 68 -13.47 -17.43 13.61
N ARG A 69 -13.82 -18.71 13.65
CA ARG A 69 -13.34 -19.62 14.70
C ARG A 69 -11.82 -19.76 14.58
N ASN A 70 -11.14 -19.81 15.72
CA ASN A 70 -9.67 -19.83 15.80
C ASN A 70 -9.03 -18.66 15.07
N ILE A 71 -9.39 -17.43 15.46
CA ILE A 71 -8.99 -16.17 14.81
C ILE A 71 -7.48 -16.09 14.55
N ASN A 72 -6.66 -16.48 15.51
CA ASN A 72 -5.21 -16.47 15.38
C ASN A 72 -4.75 -17.37 14.23
N SER A 73 -5.21 -18.62 14.19
CA SER A 73 -4.88 -19.57 13.11
C SER A 73 -5.38 -19.07 11.75
N TYR A 74 -6.58 -18.49 11.71
CA TYR A 74 -7.17 -17.91 10.51
C TYR A 74 -6.29 -16.77 9.96
N LEU A 75 -5.92 -15.81 10.79
CA LEU A 75 -5.09 -14.67 10.36
C LEU A 75 -3.67 -15.13 10.00
N CYS A 76 -3.03 -15.96 10.85
CA CYS A 76 -1.68 -16.44 10.60
C CYS A 76 -1.57 -17.25 9.29
N SER A 77 -2.61 -17.98 8.89
CA SER A 77 -2.59 -18.72 7.62
C SER A 77 -2.63 -17.83 6.38
N ARG A 78 -3.12 -16.59 6.51
CA ARG A 78 -3.25 -15.62 5.40
C ARG A 78 -2.09 -14.62 5.33
N LEU A 79 -1.34 -14.47 6.41
CA LEU A 79 -0.20 -13.56 6.46
C LEU A 79 0.82 -13.78 5.33
N PRO A 80 1.18 -15.01 4.91
CA PRO A 80 2.18 -15.21 3.86
C PRO A 80 1.79 -14.59 2.52
N GLU A 81 0.52 -14.70 2.12
CA GLU A 81 0.02 -14.12 0.85
C GLU A 81 -0.04 -12.59 0.92
N MET A 82 -0.56 -12.06 2.04
CA MET A 82 -0.55 -10.62 2.28
C MET A 82 0.88 -10.07 2.34
N GLN A 83 1.83 -10.81 2.92
CA GLN A 83 3.25 -10.40 2.98
C GLN A 83 3.88 -10.36 1.59
N GLN A 84 3.56 -11.30 0.71
CA GLN A 84 4.07 -11.27 -0.65
C GLN A 84 3.67 -9.97 -1.37
N ASN A 85 2.40 -9.59 -1.28
CA ASN A 85 1.92 -8.35 -1.88
C ASN A 85 2.45 -7.09 -1.17
N PHE A 86 2.66 -7.15 0.15
CA PHE A 86 3.35 -6.12 0.90
C PHE A 86 4.76 -5.87 0.37
N GLU A 87 5.57 -6.93 0.15
CA GLU A 87 6.93 -6.79 -0.36
C GLU A 87 6.97 -6.29 -1.81
N ILE A 88 6.00 -6.68 -2.65
CA ILE A 88 5.87 -6.16 -4.01
C ILE A 88 5.58 -4.65 -3.98
N LEU A 89 4.61 -4.22 -3.17
CA LEU A 89 4.26 -2.81 -3.06
C LEU A 89 5.39 -1.97 -2.45
N ARG A 90 6.14 -2.54 -1.50
CA ARG A 90 7.27 -1.89 -0.83
C ARG A 90 8.30 -1.30 -1.78
N VAL A 91 8.52 -1.94 -2.94
CA VAL A 91 9.46 -1.46 -3.98
C VAL A 91 9.04 -0.09 -4.53
N PHE A 92 7.75 0.22 -4.49
CA PHE A 92 7.17 1.45 -5.03
C PHE A 92 6.89 2.52 -3.97
N ILE A 93 7.08 2.20 -2.69
CA ILE A 93 6.90 3.16 -1.59
C ILE A 93 8.08 4.15 -1.58
N PRO A 94 7.82 5.47 -1.52
CA PRO A 94 8.85 6.48 -1.38
C PRO A 94 9.69 6.27 -0.11
N GLN A 95 10.98 6.60 -0.18
CA GLN A 95 11.96 6.36 0.88
C GLN A 95 11.58 7.03 2.22
N ASP A 96 11.00 8.21 2.16
CA ASP A 96 10.51 8.97 3.32
C ASP A 96 9.35 8.29 4.06
N ARG A 97 8.57 7.46 3.37
CA ARG A 97 7.43 6.71 3.92
C ARG A 97 7.73 5.25 4.24
N LEU A 98 8.87 4.75 3.79
CA LEU A 98 9.22 3.32 3.90
C LEU A 98 9.28 2.84 5.35
N LEU A 99 9.77 3.69 6.26
CA LEU A 99 9.84 3.35 7.69
C LEU A 99 8.44 3.21 8.29
N SER A 100 7.54 4.16 8.03
CA SER A 100 6.17 4.09 8.54
C SER A 100 5.40 2.91 7.93
N TYR A 101 5.58 2.62 6.64
CA TYR A 101 4.99 1.48 5.97
C TYR A 101 5.40 0.15 6.62
N ASN A 102 6.70 -0.04 6.87
CA ASN A 102 7.21 -1.23 7.55
C ASN A 102 6.70 -1.33 9.00
N THR A 103 6.61 -0.21 9.71
CA THR A 103 6.11 -0.17 11.09
C THR A 103 4.63 -0.55 11.15
N ASP A 104 3.81 -0.01 10.26
CA ASP A 104 2.38 -0.33 10.21
C ASP A 104 2.14 -1.80 9.85
N TRP A 105 2.96 -2.36 8.95
CA TRP A 105 2.93 -3.79 8.63
C TRP A 105 3.31 -4.65 9.83
N ASN A 106 4.37 -4.32 10.55
CA ASN A 106 4.78 -5.06 11.73
C ASN A 106 3.71 -5.03 12.83
N ASN A 107 3.11 -3.85 13.07
CA ASN A 107 2.01 -3.71 14.02
C ASN A 107 0.80 -4.58 13.63
N PHE A 108 0.48 -4.66 12.34
CA PHE A 108 -0.58 -5.54 11.83
C PHE A 108 -0.23 -7.02 12.04
N CYS A 109 1.01 -7.45 11.72
CA CYS A 109 1.47 -8.81 11.94
C CYS A 109 1.46 -9.20 13.43
N ASP A 110 1.89 -8.28 14.30
CA ASP A 110 1.90 -8.50 15.75
C ASP A 110 0.48 -8.61 16.29
N PHE A 111 -0.45 -7.80 15.81
CA PHE A 111 -1.87 -7.95 16.13
C PHE A 111 -2.38 -9.33 15.72
N CYS A 112 -2.12 -9.77 14.48
CA CYS A 112 -2.58 -11.06 13.96
C CYS A 112 -2.03 -12.25 14.77
N ARG A 113 -0.83 -12.14 15.32
CA ARG A 113 -0.20 -13.19 16.13
C ARG A 113 -0.68 -13.21 17.58
N ASN A 114 -1.08 -12.05 18.13
CA ASN A 114 -1.40 -11.89 19.55
C ASN A 114 -2.91 -11.85 19.84
N ILE A 115 -3.75 -11.84 18.79
CA ILE A 115 -5.20 -11.89 18.97
C ILE A 115 -5.63 -13.28 19.40
N THR A 116 -6.58 -13.37 20.36
CA THR A 116 -7.14 -14.62 20.84
C THR A 116 -8.66 -14.62 20.70
N ASP A 117 -9.24 -15.82 20.60
CA ASP A 117 -10.70 -15.99 20.52
C ASP A 117 -11.42 -15.42 21.75
N GLU A 118 -10.77 -15.48 22.94
CA GLU A 118 -11.30 -14.94 24.18
C GLU A 118 -11.45 -13.42 24.14
N LYS A 119 -10.44 -12.70 23.58
CA LYS A 119 -10.50 -11.24 23.41
C LYS A 119 -11.62 -10.85 22.44
N CYS A 120 -11.78 -11.60 21.38
CA CYS A 120 -12.85 -11.36 20.40
C CYS A 120 -14.23 -11.64 21.01
N ALA A 121 -14.39 -12.72 21.77
CA ALA A 121 -15.65 -13.08 22.43
C ALA A 121 -16.03 -12.06 23.53
N ALA A 122 -15.04 -11.57 24.27
CA ALA A 122 -15.28 -10.53 25.30
C ALA A 122 -15.77 -9.22 24.68
N ALA A 123 -15.28 -8.86 23.48
CA ALA A 123 -15.70 -7.65 22.76
C ALA A 123 -17.11 -7.80 22.11
N GLU A 124 -17.61 -9.00 21.92
CA GLU A 124 -18.95 -9.27 21.37
C GLU A 124 -20.05 -9.29 22.46
N GLN A 125 -19.68 -9.42 23.74
CA GLN A 125 -20.65 -9.37 24.80
C GLN A 125 -21.12 -7.91 24.99
N PRO A 126 -22.42 -7.61 24.80
CA PRO A 126 -22.93 -6.29 25.14
C PRO A 126 -22.65 -6.07 26.62
N ALA A 127 -22.12 -4.90 26.96
CA ALA A 127 -21.97 -4.48 28.34
C ALA A 127 -23.36 -4.58 29.01
N SER A 128 -23.64 -5.73 29.60
CA SER A 128 -24.83 -5.92 30.42
C SER A 128 -24.64 -5.01 31.63
N GLY A 129 -25.34 -3.86 31.56
CA GLY A 129 -25.31 -2.86 32.61
C GLY A 129 -25.64 -3.45 33.95
N ILE A 130 -24.73 -3.27 34.89
CA ILE A 130 -25.10 -2.93 36.27
C ILE A 130 -24.00 -1.97 36.71
N ASP A 131 -24.46 -0.77 36.95
CA ASP A 131 -23.90 0.28 37.71
C ASP A 131 -23.32 -0.25 39.02
N ASP A 132 -21.98 -0.12 39.20
CA ASP A 132 -21.46 0.18 40.53
C ASP A 132 -20.01 0.69 40.42
N GLY A 133 -19.83 1.79 41.07
CA GLY A 133 -18.74 2.72 41.07
C GLY A 133 -17.31 2.17 41.10
N ALA A 134 -16.46 2.98 40.48
CA ALA A 134 -15.06 3.15 40.76
C ALA A 134 -14.15 1.91 40.56
N ASN A 135 -13.83 1.64 39.28
CA ASN A 135 -12.45 1.33 38.91
C ASN A 135 -12.32 1.53 37.39
N ALA A 136 -11.69 2.63 37.00
CA ALA A 136 -11.22 2.84 35.63
C ALA A 136 -10.08 1.85 35.36
N THR A 137 -10.42 0.57 35.26
CA THR A 137 -9.54 -0.45 34.71
C THR A 137 -9.44 -0.15 33.24
N SER A 138 -8.25 0.12 32.75
CA SER A 138 -7.86 0.40 31.38
C SER A 138 -8.62 -0.56 30.45
N GLN A 139 -9.70 -0.10 29.87
CA GLN A 139 -10.54 -0.85 28.95
C GLN A 139 -9.68 -1.11 27.71
N GLU A 140 -9.22 -2.35 27.54
CA GLU A 140 -8.45 -2.76 26.37
C GLU A 140 -9.26 -2.40 25.12
N PRO A 141 -8.69 -1.71 24.12
CA PRO A 141 -9.44 -1.22 22.98
C PRO A 141 -10.08 -2.38 22.22
N ASP A 142 -11.31 -2.19 21.75
CA ASP A 142 -12.06 -3.20 20.99
C ASP A 142 -11.20 -3.76 19.84
N PRO A 143 -10.95 -5.07 19.78
CA PRO A 143 -10.16 -5.69 18.73
C PRO A 143 -10.64 -5.36 17.30
N LYS A 144 -11.94 -5.12 17.10
CA LYS A 144 -12.50 -4.69 15.81
C LYS A 144 -11.98 -3.33 15.39
N VAL A 145 -12.02 -2.36 16.32
CA VAL A 145 -11.55 -1.00 16.08
C VAL A 145 -10.05 -0.99 15.83
N VAL A 146 -9.30 -1.78 16.59
CA VAL A 146 -7.84 -1.92 16.41
C VAL A 146 -7.53 -2.50 15.03
N LEU A 147 -8.17 -3.61 14.65
CA LEU A 147 -7.96 -4.25 13.35
C LEU A 147 -8.26 -3.29 12.20
N HIS A 148 -9.43 -2.63 12.23
CA HIS A 148 -9.82 -1.64 11.22
C HIS A 148 -8.78 -0.52 11.11
N GLY A 149 -8.36 0.05 12.23
CA GLY A 149 -7.37 1.11 12.25
C GLY A 149 -6.00 0.68 11.69
N LEU A 150 -5.59 -0.56 11.92
CA LEU A 150 -4.35 -1.11 11.35
C LEU A 150 -4.46 -1.30 9.83
N ILE A 151 -5.59 -1.82 9.35
CA ILE A 151 -5.85 -1.98 7.91
C ILE A 151 -5.92 -0.63 7.22
N GLU A 152 -6.62 0.34 7.78
CA GLU A 152 -6.72 1.70 7.23
C GLU A 152 -5.34 2.39 7.12
N LYS A 153 -4.48 2.23 8.14
CA LYS A 153 -3.10 2.72 8.08
C LYS A 153 -2.32 2.10 6.94
N LEU A 154 -2.43 0.78 6.74
CA LEU A 154 -1.78 0.09 5.64
C LEU A 154 -2.31 0.56 4.28
N LEU A 155 -3.62 0.69 4.13
CA LEU A 155 -4.25 1.15 2.90
C LEU A 155 -3.94 2.62 2.57
N LYS A 156 -3.71 3.46 3.58
CA LYS A 156 -3.28 4.86 3.39
C LYS A 156 -1.97 4.96 2.61
N HIS A 157 -1.08 4.00 2.74
CA HIS A 157 0.15 3.96 1.96
C HIS A 157 -0.07 3.66 0.47
N THR A 158 -1.26 3.21 0.08
CA THR A 158 -1.64 3.01 -1.34
C THR A 158 -2.14 4.27 -2.02
N GLU A 159 -2.37 5.36 -1.26
CA GLU A 159 -2.80 6.68 -1.76
C GLU A 159 -1.59 7.56 -2.13
N ILE A 160 -0.75 7.05 -3.02
CA ILE A 160 0.51 7.71 -3.39
C ILE A 160 0.38 8.36 -4.77
#